data_d9cdcb771889fa9be8a8f408f7c8da74
#
_entry.id   d9cdcb771889fa9be8a8f408f7c8da74
#
_cell.length_a   1.000
_cell.length_b   1.000
_cell.length_c   1.000
_cell.angle_alpha   90.00
_cell.angle_beta   90.00
_cell.angle_gamma   90.00
#
_symmetry.space_group_name_H-M   'P 1'
#
loop_
_entity.id
_entity.type
_entity.pdbx_description
1 polymer ?
#
loop_
_entity_poly.entity_id
_entity_poly.type
_entity_poly.pdbx_seq_one_letter_code
_entity_poly.pdbx_strand_id
1 'polypeptide(L)'
;MYYYALLFFFFVIAVIFAYFRMKYGFWIHQPVFHCYDIHYMVFPPGIITHELPQKNKYTNFKDITTSIIYHIYKNKRGKFMNIIKSNYLRNGDNVFSPKEKNVMSYFIGHNHPCFISFYNQEELLNDEQNSQIIEQDKLIGTMTTRPLLVSIKQDATKAKENERLDFPVYYADYLCVDKSKRKQGIAPKIIQTHEYNQRHMNKNVVVSLFKKEDELTGIMPMCIYKTYGFSVDSWRKPTPLIATHSVVEIGTTNMHLLLDFIKENMNQFDMFIIPETANVVELVKTENIFIHIIISAIKDRIIAVYFLKKSNTFIERNKEVLSCFGSIQSKDECDDDLFIQGFKIAFWNVANQHKFGFAAIERISHNWKLIDNISLKTTAEIVSPSAYFFYNFACPTFNPERTLVID
;
A
#
# COMPACT_ATOMS: atom_id res chain seq x y z
N MET A 1 36.74 -27.58 27.76
CA MET A 1 35.90 -26.38 27.92
C MET A 1 35.52 -25.75 26.58
N TYR A 2 36.45 -25.44 25.70
CA TYR A 2 36.18 -24.84 24.37
C TYR A 2 35.28 -25.70 23.47
N TYR A 3 35.41 -27.03 23.49
CA TYR A 3 34.56 -27.93 22.69
C TYR A 3 33.07 -27.86 23.07
N TYR A 4 32.75 -27.82 24.36
CA TYR A 4 31.38 -27.69 24.84
C TYR A 4 30.79 -26.29 24.53
N ALA A 5 31.62 -25.25 24.62
CA ALA A 5 31.20 -23.90 24.22
C ALA A 5 30.86 -23.83 22.71
N LEU A 6 31.66 -24.49 21.89
CA LEU A 6 31.42 -24.58 20.44
C LEU A 6 30.15 -25.37 20.11
N LEU A 7 29.95 -26.51 20.79
CA LEU A 7 28.71 -27.32 20.64
C LEU A 7 27.47 -26.51 21.07
N PHE A 8 27.56 -25.80 22.19
CA PHE A 8 26.46 -24.95 22.66
C PHE A 8 26.16 -23.83 21.67
N PHE A 9 27.17 -23.20 21.09
CA PHE A 9 27.01 -22.17 20.06
C PHE A 9 26.28 -22.70 18.82
N PHE A 10 26.70 -23.85 18.29
CA PHE A 10 25.99 -24.49 17.16
C PHE A 10 24.58 -24.92 17.50
N PHE A 11 24.35 -25.40 18.71
CA PHE A 11 22.99 -25.74 19.19
C PHE A 11 22.09 -24.51 19.21
N VAL A 12 22.56 -23.38 19.75
CA VAL A 12 21.80 -22.12 19.75
C VAL A 12 21.46 -21.67 18.34
N ILE A 13 22.44 -21.71 17.42
CA ILE A 13 22.20 -21.38 16.00
C ILE A 13 21.15 -22.30 15.40
N ALA A 14 21.23 -23.61 15.64
CA ALA A 14 20.27 -24.59 15.11
C ALA A 14 18.86 -24.34 15.66
N VAL A 15 18.73 -23.98 16.93
CA VAL A 15 17.43 -23.63 17.55
C VAL A 15 16.87 -22.35 16.95
N ILE A 16 17.67 -21.31 16.80
CA ILE A 16 17.27 -20.06 16.15
C ILE A 16 16.81 -20.34 14.70
N PHE A 17 17.61 -21.09 13.94
CA PHE A 17 17.26 -21.44 12.57
C PHE A 17 15.94 -22.27 12.48
N ALA A 18 15.79 -23.25 13.36
CA ALA A 18 14.55 -24.04 13.45
C ALA A 18 13.33 -23.16 13.78
N TYR A 19 13.48 -22.22 14.73
CA TYR A 19 12.44 -21.25 15.09
C TYR A 19 12.02 -20.39 13.88
N PHE A 20 12.99 -19.79 13.16
CA PHE A 20 12.70 -19.00 11.97
C PHE A 20 12.02 -19.83 10.88
N ARG A 21 12.49 -21.06 10.66
CA ARG A 21 11.91 -21.97 9.67
C ARG A 21 10.48 -22.38 10.00
N MET A 22 10.15 -22.56 11.27
CA MET A 22 8.77 -22.86 11.70
C MET A 22 7.87 -21.62 11.59
N LYS A 23 8.34 -20.47 12.04
CA LYS A 23 7.54 -19.23 12.07
C LYS A 23 7.33 -18.62 10.66
N TYR A 24 8.34 -18.67 9.81
CA TYR A 24 8.34 -18.02 8.49
C TYR A 24 8.49 -18.99 7.32
N GLY A 25 8.10 -20.24 7.48
CA GLY A 25 8.35 -21.34 6.54
C GLY A 25 7.95 -21.12 5.08
N PHE A 26 6.97 -20.23 4.83
CA PHE A 26 6.63 -19.82 3.46
C PHE A 26 7.69 -18.86 2.89
N TRP A 27 8.01 -17.80 3.64
CA TRP A 27 8.86 -16.71 3.18
C TRP A 27 10.32 -17.13 2.93
N ILE A 28 10.83 -18.14 3.65
CA ILE A 28 12.19 -18.68 3.47
C ILE A 28 12.47 -19.14 2.03
N HIS A 29 11.44 -19.59 1.32
CA HIS A 29 11.54 -20.09 -0.04
C HIS A 29 11.16 -19.05 -1.10
N GLN A 30 10.90 -17.81 -0.69
CA GLN A 30 10.51 -16.75 -1.60
C GLN A 30 11.72 -15.85 -1.93
N PRO A 31 11.77 -15.25 -3.12
CA PRO A 31 12.79 -14.29 -3.48
C PRO A 31 12.54 -12.95 -2.79
N VAL A 32 12.78 -12.89 -1.49
CA VAL A 32 12.65 -11.68 -0.68
C VAL A 32 13.95 -11.40 0.06
N PHE A 33 14.20 -10.16 0.39
CA PHE A 33 15.35 -9.78 1.23
C PHE A 33 15.05 -10.11 2.69
N HIS A 34 15.71 -11.15 3.21
CA HIS A 34 15.54 -11.54 4.60
C HIS A 34 16.41 -10.72 5.54
N CYS A 35 15.94 -10.50 6.77
CA CYS A 35 16.71 -9.77 7.79
C CYS A 35 18.02 -10.44 8.21
N TYR A 36 18.25 -11.69 7.82
CA TYR A 36 19.49 -12.45 8.05
C TYR A 36 20.40 -12.53 6.81
N ASP A 37 20.02 -11.92 5.68
CA ASP A 37 20.83 -11.91 4.46
C ASP A 37 21.90 -10.82 4.54
N ILE A 38 22.96 -11.08 5.31
CA ILE A 38 24.06 -10.12 5.54
C ILE A 38 24.69 -9.66 4.23
N HIS A 39 24.79 -10.55 3.25
CA HIS A 39 25.33 -10.21 1.93
C HIS A 39 24.51 -9.11 1.24
N TYR A 40 23.18 -9.20 1.27
CA TYR A 40 22.29 -8.19 0.69
C TYR A 40 22.26 -6.86 1.48
N MET A 41 22.61 -6.90 2.78
CA MET A 41 22.76 -5.68 3.57
C MET A 41 23.94 -4.83 3.09
N VAL A 42 25.04 -5.48 2.65
CA VAL A 42 26.25 -4.79 2.18
C VAL A 42 26.20 -4.54 0.68
N PHE A 43 25.73 -5.52 -0.10
CA PHE A 43 25.69 -5.50 -1.56
C PHE A 43 24.29 -5.87 -2.05
N PRO A 44 23.31 -4.96 -1.97
CA PRO A 44 21.96 -5.23 -2.43
C PRO A 44 21.96 -5.45 -3.95
N PRO A 45 21.44 -6.61 -4.44
CA PRO A 45 21.49 -6.95 -5.85
C PRO A 45 20.49 -6.17 -6.71
N GLY A 46 19.53 -5.47 -6.09
CA GLY A 46 18.35 -5.00 -6.81
C GLY A 46 17.40 -6.17 -7.09
N ILE A 47 17.16 -6.52 -8.35
CA ILE A 47 16.34 -7.70 -8.69
C ILE A 47 17.06 -8.97 -8.25
N ILE A 48 16.37 -9.79 -7.42
CA ILE A 48 16.93 -11.03 -6.83
C ILE A 48 17.01 -12.13 -7.88
N THR A 49 15.94 -12.31 -8.67
CA THR A 49 15.92 -13.29 -9.78
C THR A 49 15.14 -12.78 -10.98
N HIS A 50 15.71 -13.00 -12.17
CA HIS A 50 15.04 -12.73 -13.45
C HIS A 50 14.26 -13.94 -13.97
N GLU A 51 14.50 -15.11 -13.42
CA GLU A 51 13.85 -16.35 -13.83
C GLU A 51 12.34 -16.32 -13.52
N LEU A 52 11.58 -17.05 -14.33
CA LEU A 52 10.17 -17.24 -14.09
C LEU A 52 9.96 -18.16 -12.87
N PRO A 53 8.97 -17.84 -12.01
CA PRO A 53 8.64 -18.68 -10.88
C PRO A 53 8.34 -20.11 -11.30
N GLN A 54 8.93 -21.09 -10.61
CA GLN A 54 8.65 -22.50 -10.82
C GLN A 54 7.53 -22.98 -9.90
N LYS A 55 6.86 -24.07 -10.30
CA LYS A 55 5.87 -24.73 -9.46
C LYS A 55 6.52 -25.28 -8.20
N ASN A 56 5.88 -25.09 -7.07
CA ASN A 56 6.32 -25.62 -5.78
C ASN A 56 5.13 -26.11 -4.95
N LYS A 57 5.38 -26.57 -3.72
CA LYS A 57 4.34 -27.11 -2.81
C LYS A 57 3.19 -26.13 -2.48
N TYR A 58 3.36 -24.83 -2.71
CA TYR A 58 2.33 -23.82 -2.50
C TYR A 58 1.56 -23.49 -3.78
N THR A 59 1.98 -23.97 -4.94
CA THR A 59 1.27 -23.74 -6.20
C THR A 59 0.02 -24.60 -6.28
N ASN A 60 -1.15 -23.97 -6.44
CA ASN A 60 -2.43 -24.66 -6.50
C ASN A 60 -3.27 -24.14 -7.68
N PHE A 61 -3.19 -24.82 -8.83
CA PHE A 61 -3.98 -24.48 -10.01
C PHE A 61 -5.36 -25.13 -10.05
N LYS A 62 -5.63 -26.10 -9.14
CA LYS A 62 -6.94 -26.75 -9.06
C LYS A 62 -7.99 -25.77 -8.53
N ASP A 63 -7.68 -25.13 -7.40
CA ASP A 63 -8.64 -24.33 -6.66
C ASP A 63 -8.45 -22.82 -6.89
N ILE A 64 -7.27 -22.39 -7.43
CA ILE A 64 -6.96 -20.98 -7.63
C ILE A 64 -6.90 -20.65 -9.11
N THR A 65 -7.78 -19.73 -9.51
CA THR A 65 -7.81 -19.16 -10.86
C THR A 65 -7.35 -17.71 -10.84
N THR A 66 -6.44 -17.36 -11.75
CA THR A 66 -5.97 -15.97 -11.94
C THR A 66 -6.46 -15.44 -13.28
N SER A 67 -6.94 -14.21 -13.29
CA SER A 67 -7.47 -13.54 -14.49
C SER A 67 -7.06 -12.08 -14.51
N ILE A 68 -7.05 -11.49 -15.71
CA ILE A 68 -6.97 -10.03 -15.86
C ILE A 68 -8.29 -9.44 -15.37
N ILE A 69 -8.21 -8.38 -14.56
CA ILE A 69 -9.37 -7.86 -13.82
C ILE A 69 -10.47 -7.32 -14.74
N TYR A 70 -10.13 -6.80 -15.93
CA TYR A 70 -11.11 -6.35 -16.92
C TYR A 70 -11.98 -7.46 -17.50
N HIS A 71 -11.48 -8.69 -17.49
CA HIS A 71 -12.18 -9.83 -18.07
C HIS A 71 -13.11 -10.54 -17.07
N ILE A 72 -13.31 -9.97 -15.88
CA ILE A 72 -14.13 -10.60 -14.85
C ILE A 72 -15.59 -10.27 -15.07
N TYR A 73 -16.44 -11.31 -15.15
CA TYR A 73 -17.87 -11.17 -15.21
C TYR A 73 -18.46 -10.54 -13.94
N LYS A 74 -19.61 -9.85 -14.09
CA LYS A 74 -20.31 -9.16 -13.00
C LYS A 74 -20.55 -10.04 -11.76
N ASN A 75 -20.88 -11.31 -11.95
CA ASN A 75 -21.08 -12.26 -10.87
C ASN A 75 -19.78 -12.48 -10.02
N LYS A 76 -18.65 -12.68 -10.68
CA LYS A 76 -17.36 -12.82 -9.98
C LYS A 76 -16.94 -11.54 -9.25
N ARG A 77 -17.25 -10.35 -9.81
CA ARG A 77 -17.05 -9.07 -9.11
C ARG A 77 -17.89 -8.99 -7.83
N GLY A 78 -19.16 -9.39 -7.90
CA GLY A 78 -20.03 -9.45 -6.72
C GLY A 78 -19.47 -10.36 -5.62
N LYS A 79 -19.00 -11.58 -5.96
CA LYS A 79 -18.35 -12.50 -5.02
C LYS A 79 -17.08 -11.85 -4.40
N PHE A 80 -16.25 -11.18 -5.21
CA PHE A 80 -15.07 -10.44 -4.75
C PHE A 80 -15.45 -9.33 -3.77
N MET A 81 -16.42 -8.49 -4.11
CA MET A 81 -16.88 -7.42 -3.23
C MET A 81 -17.41 -7.95 -1.90
N ASN A 82 -18.11 -9.07 -1.92
CA ASN A 82 -18.65 -9.69 -0.70
C ASN A 82 -17.55 -10.23 0.21
N ILE A 83 -16.52 -10.92 -0.33
CA ILE A 83 -15.45 -11.48 0.49
C ILE A 83 -14.61 -10.36 1.12
N ILE A 84 -14.28 -9.29 0.40
CA ILE A 84 -13.50 -8.18 0.97
C ILE A 84 -14.30 -7.41 2.01
N LYS A 85 -15.58 -7.13 1.80
CA LYS A 85 -16.45 -6.48 2.80
C LYS A 85 -16.58 -7.29 4.08
N SER A 86 -16.62 -8.62 3.98
CA SER A 86 -16.83 -9.49 5.14
C SER A 86 -15.56 -9.80 5.91
N ASN A 87 -14.39 -9.80 5.24
CA ASN A 87 -13.18 -10.39 5.81
C ASN A 87 -11.94 -9.48 5.76
N TYR A 88 -11.89 -8.45 4.87
CA TYR A 88 -10.74 -7.56 4.73
C TYR A 88 -10.76 -6.46 5.77
N LEU A 89 -9.59 -6.10 6.35
CA LEU A 89 -9.38 -5.04 7.36
C LEU A 89 -10.43 -5.00 8.49
N ARG A 90 -11.00 -6.12 8.83
CA ARG A 90 -11.99 -6.23 9.90
C ARG A 90 -11.32 -6.62 11.20
N ASN A 91 -10.91 -5.61 11.99
CA ASN A 91 -10.34 -5.79 13.32
C ASN A 91 -11.20 -5.03 14.33
N GLY A 92 -11.74 -5.73 15.33
CA GLY A 92 -12.61 -5.13 16.35
C GLY A 92 -13.85 -4.45 15.74
N ASP A 93 -14.06 -3.18 16.11
CA ASP A 93 -15.22 -2.38 15.68
C ASP A 93 -15.02 -1.71 14.30
N ASN A 94 -13.86 -1.86 13.68
CA ASN A 94 -13.58 -1.29 12.37
C ASN A 94 -14.28 -2.08 11.26
N VAL A 95 -14.97 -1.39 10.36
CA VAL A 95 -15.71 -1.99 9.25
C VAL A 95 -15.22 -1.42 7.93
N PHE A 96 -14.66 -2.29 7.08
CA PHE A 96 -14.35 -1.94 5.69
C PHE A 96 -15.58 -2.15 4.80
N SER A 97 -16.12 -1.06 4.23
CA SER A 97 -17.37 -1.12 3.45
C SER A 97 -17.32 -0.29 2.17
N PRO A 98 -16.47 -0.65 1.20
CA PRO A 98 -16.35 0.07 -0.06
C PRO A 98 -17.56 -0.17 -0.97
N LYS A 99 -17.86 0.80 -1.82
CA LYS A 99 -18.69 0.60 -3.01
C LYS A 99 -17.84 -0.02 -4.12
N GLU A 100 -18.47 -0.70 -5.09
CA GLU A 100 -17.73 -1.30 -6.21
C GLU A 100 -16.87 -0.26 -6.96
N LYS A 101 -17.39 0.95 -7.19
CA LYS A 101 -16.65 2.04 -7.82
C LYS A 101 -15.39 2.43 -7.04
N ASN A 102 -15.41 2.30 -5.69
CA ASN A 102 -14.25 2.66 -4.87
C ASN A 102 -13.12 1.62 -4.90
N VAL A 103 -13.41 0.42 -5.38
CA VAL A 103 -12.42 -0.65 -5.52
C VAL A 103 -11.96 -0.77 -6.97
N MET A 104 -12.90 -0.80 -7.91
CA MET A 104 -12.60 -1.07 -9.31
C MET A 104 -11.81 0.05 -10.00
N SER A 105 -11.96 1.31 -9.57
CA SER A 105 -11.21 2.45 -10.11
C SER A 105 -9.70 2.34 -9.93
N TYR A 106 -9.24 1.64 -8.90
CA TYR A 106 -7.81 1.39 -8.68
C TYR A 106 -7.16 0.53 -9.77
N PHE A 107 -7.96 -0.16 -10.59
CA PHE A 107 -7.48 -1.05 -11.65
C PHE A 107 -7.65 -0.47 -13.06
N ILE A 108 -8.06 0.81 -13.18
CA ILE A 108 -8.30 1.49 -14.45
C ILE A 108 -7.14 2.44 -14.77
N GLY A 109 -6.78 2.55 -16.05
CA GLY A 109 -5.78 3.53 -16.52
C GLY A 109 -4.33 3.11 -16.31
N HIS A 110 -4.03 1.83 -16.41
CA HIS A 110 -2.68 1.28 -16.32
C HIS A 110 -2.14 0.79 -17.66
N ASN A 111 -0.83 0.91 -17.87
CA ASN A 111 -0.13 0.42 -19.07
C ASN A 111 0.11 -1.10 -19.04
N HIS A 112 0.16 -1.69 -17.84
CA HIS A 112 0.24 -3.13 -17.65
C HIS A 112 -1.07 -3.70 -17.12
N PRO A 113 -1.40 -4.98 -17.40
CA PRO A 113 -2.63 -5.59 -16.93
C PRO A 113 -2.67 -5.70 -15.41
N CYS A 114 -3.84 -5.47 -14.82
CA CYS A 114 -4.11 -5.75 -13.41
C CYS A 114 -4.65 -7.16 -13.26
N PHE A 115 -4.20 -7.89 -12.24
CA PHE A 115 -4.58 -9.28 -12.03
C PHE A 115 -5.41 -9.47 -10.77
N ILE A 116 -6.24 -10.51 -10.78
CA ILE A 116 -6.98 -10.99 -9.62
C ILE A 116 -6.93 -12.51 -9.57
N SER A 117 -6.74 -13.04 -8.37
CA SER A 117 -6.85 -14.47 -8.09
C SER A 117 -8.04 -14.75 -7.20
N PHE A 118 -8.75 -15.85 -7.50
CA PHE A 118 -9.84 -16.39 -6.73
C PHE A 118 -9.49 -17.79 -6.26
N TYR A 119 -9.57 -18.02 -4.95
CA TYR A 119 -9.49 -19.35 -4.37
C TYR A 119 -10.91 -19.84 -4.12
N ASN A 120 -11.36 -20.79 -4.90
CA ASN A 120 -12.66 -21.43 -4.73
C ASN A 120 -12.48 -22.78 -4.02
N GLN A 121 -13.43 -23.14 -3.17
CA GLN A 121 -13.52 -24.43 -2.52
C GLN A 121 -14.91 -25.00 -2.77
N GLU A 122 -14.98 -26.25 -3.18
CA GLU A 122 -16.24 -27.00 -3.26
C GLU A 122 -16.77 -27.21 -1.84
N GLU A 123 -17.98 -26.72 -1.56
CA GLU A 123 -18.72 -27.01 -0.34
C GLU A 123 -19.98 -27.79 -0.71
N LEU A 124 -20.21 -28.89 0.01
CA LEU A 124 -21.44 -29.68 -0.10
C LEU A 124 -22.50 -29.01 0.77
N LEU A 125 -23.53 -28.46 0.16
CA LEU A 125 -24.68 -27.90 0.87
C LEU A 125 -25.84 -28.88 0.81
N ASN A 126 -26.45 -29.16 1.97
CA ASN A 126 -27.72 -29.84 2.04
C ASN A 126 -28.82 -28.82 1.67
N ASP A 127 -29.47 -29.02 0.54
CA ASP A 127 -30.69 -28.30 0.22
C ASP A 127 -31.84 -28.90 1.05
N GLU A 128 -32.23 -28.21 2.12
CA GLU A 128 -33.30 -28.64 2.99
C GLU A 128 -34.66 -28.76 2.30
N GLN A 129 -34.84 -28.03 1.16
CA GLN A 129 -36.10 -28.04 0.41
C GLN A 129 -36.23 -29.28 -0.49
N ASN A 130 -35.11 -29.75 -1.06
CA ASN A 130 -35.12 -30.86 -2.03
C ASN A 130 -34.44 -32.14 -1.52
N SER A 131 -33.91 -32.15 -0.29
CA SER A 131 -33.13 -33.25 0.28
C SER A 131 -31.98 -33.74 -0.63
N GLN A 132 -31.41 -32.83 -1.39
CA GLN A 132 -30.28 -33.07 -2.31
C GLN A 132 -29.03 -32.41 -1.81
N ILE A 133 -27.90 -33.07 -2.01
CA ILE A 133 -26.57 -32.48 -1.79
C ILE A 133 -26.21 -31.72 -3.06
N ILE A 134 -26.06 -30.39 -2.93
CA ILE A 134 -25.63 -29.54 -4.03
C ILE A 134 -24.15 -29.16 -3.80
N GLU A 135 -23.33 -29.42 -4.79
CA GLU A 135 -21.96 -28.90 -4.81
C GLU A 135 -21.97 -27.43 -5.22
N GLN A 136 -21.51 -26.55 -4.34
CA GLN A 136 -21.40 -25.13 -4.61
C GLN A 136 -19.96 -24.65 -4.45
N ASP A 137 -19.46 -23.97 -5.49
CA ASP A 137 -18.18 -23.26 -5.44
C ASP A 137 -18.27 -22.03 -4.54
N LYS A 138 -17.61 -22.09 -3.38
CA LYS A 138 -17.49 -20.97 -2.45
C LYS A 138 -16.14 -20.29 -2.62
N LEU A 139 -16.16 -18.97 -2.81
CA LEU A 139 -14.97 -18.15 -2.80
C LEU A 139 -14.46 -17.99 -1.35
N ILE A 140 -13.29 -18.54 -1.04
CA ILE A 140 -12.69 -18.50 0.30
C ILE A 140 -11.45 -17.61 0.41
N GLY A 141 -10.92 -17.14 -0.73
CA GLY A 141 -9.78 -16.23 -0.71
C GLY A 141 -9.59 -15.51 -2.04
N THR A 142 -8.95 -14.35 -1.97
CA THR A 142 -8.66 -13.51 -3.12
C THR A 142 -7.38 -12.72 -2.92
N MET A 143 -6.78 -12.27 -4.01
CA MET A 143 -5.66 -11.33 -4.06
C MET A 143 -5.71 -10.58 -5.38
N THR A 144 -5.35 -9.32 -5.36
CA THR A 144 -5.24 -8.50 -6.57
C THR A 144 -3.85 -7.89 -6.68
N THR A 145 -3.46 -7.55 -7.91
CA THR A 145 -2.28 -6.72 -8.17
C THR A 145 -2.56 -5.69 -9.25
N ARG A 146 -1.96 -4.52 -9.09
CA ARG A 146 -1.99 -3.41 -10.05
C ARG A 146 -0.59 -2.81 -10.22
N PRO A 147 -0.24 -2.29 -11.41
CA PRO A 147 1.08 -1.74 -11.64
C PRO A 147 1.24 -0.37 -10.96
N LEU A 148 2.45 -0.13 -10.45
CA LEU A 148 2.96 1.16 -10.01
C LEU A 148 4.35 1.36 -10.62
N LEU A 149 4.81 2.60 -10.71
CA LEU A 149 6.17 2.96 -11.10
C LEU A 149 6.97 3.30 -9.84
N VAL A 150 8.11 2.65 -9.69
CA VAL A 150 9.09 2.92 -8.62
C VAL A 150 10.25 3.68 -9.22
N SER A 151 10.71 4.71 -8.50
CA SER A 151 11.88 5.52 -8.83
C SER A 151 12.77 5.64 -7.59
N ILE A 152 13.98 5.10 -7.67
CA ILE A 152 14.96 5.09 -6.57
C ILE A 152 16.14 5.98 -6.94
N LYS A 153 16.52 6.89 -6.04
CA LYS A 153 17.75 7.69 -6.20
C LYS A 153 18.96 6.76 -6.03
N GLN A 154 19.86 6.78 -7.01
CA GLN A 154 21.09 6.00 -6.93
C GLN A 154 22.17 6.74 -6.12
N ASP A 155 23.04 5.98 -5.46
CA ASP A 155 24.16 6.56 -4.73
C ASP A 155 25.14 7.24 -5.69
N ALA A 156 25.55 8.46 -5.36
CA ALA A 156 26.50 9.27 -6.16
C ALA A 156 27.86 8.59 -6.40
N THR A 157 28.18 7.53 -5.66
CA THR A 157 29.40 6.73 -5.86
C THR A 157 29.31 5.76 -7.04
N LYS A 158 28.07 5.43 -7.50
CA LYS A 158 27.82 4.43 -8.54
C LYS A 158 27.19 5.00 -9.80
N ALA A 159 26.68 6.22 -9.76
CA ALA A 159 25.93 6.84 -10.84
C ALA A 159 26.25 8.34 -10.95
N LYS A 160 25.83 8.99 -12.02
CA LYS A 160 25.89 10.45 -12.14
C LYS A 160 24.98 11.08 -11.07
N GLU A 161 25.35 12.26 -10.62
CA GLU A 161 24.56 13.02 -9.64
C GLU A 161 23.09 13.14 -10.12
N ASN A 162 22.14 12.73 -9.25
CA ASN A 162 20.69 12.65 -9.51
C ASN A 162 20.21 11.57 -10.50
N GLU A 163 21.02 10.58 -10.85
CA GLU A 163 20.53 9.44 -11.62
C GLU A 163 19.57 8.59 -10.77
N ARG A 164 18.44 8.18 -11.37
CA ARG A 164 17.40 7.37 -10.71
C ARG A 164 17.23 6.04 -11.43
N LEU A 165 16.91 5.01 -10.65
CA LEU A 165 16.53 3.71 -11.15
C LEU A 165 15.01 3.64 -11.20
N ASP A 166 14.46 3.61 -12.41
CA ASP A 166 13.01 3.55 -12.65
C ASP A 166 12.60 2.16 -13.15
N PHE A 167 11.60 1.57 -12.51
CA PHE A 167 11.07 0.26 -12.93
C PHE A 167 9.62 0.07 -12.49
N PRO A 168 8.81 -0.68 -13.25
CA PRO A 168 7.46 -1.02 -12.87
C PRO A 168 7.45 -2.12 -11.81
N VAL A 169 6.45 -2.05 -10.90
CA VAL A 169 6.18 -3.08 -9.89
C VAL A 169 4.70 -3.42 -9.88
N TYR A 170 4.35 -4.61 -9.40
CA TYR A 170 2.97 -4.95 -9.07
C TYR A 170 2.69 -4.70 -7.59
N TYR A 171 1.80 -3.76 -7.30
CA TYR A 171 1.31 -3.53 -5.94
C TYR A 171 0.25 -4.56 -5.59
N ALA A 172 0.55 -5.40 -4.60
CA ALA A 172 -0.35 -6.44 -4.10
C ALA A 172 -1.35 -5.83 -3.12
N ASP A 173 -2.64 -5.99 -3.42
CA ASP A 173 -3.72 -5.50 -2.60
C ASP A 173 -4.81 -6.56 -2.44
N TYR A 174 -5.77 -6.33 -1.54
CA TYR A 174 -6.91 -7.21 -1.28
C TYR A 174 -6.55 -8.69 -1.08
N LEU A 175 -5.37 -8.98 -0.50
CA LEU A 175 -5.10 -10.34 -0.02
C LEU A 175 -6.04 -10.63 1.15
N CYS A 176 -7.05 -11.44 0.88
CA CYS A 176 -8.11 -11.71 1.83
C CYS A 176 -8.44 -13.19 1.86
N VAL A 177 -8.58 -13.74 3.07
CA VAL A 177 -9.02 -15.12 3.31
C VAL A 177 -10.20 -15.10 4.25
N ASP A 178 -11.22 -15.92 3.97
CA ASP A 178 -12.38 -16.11 4.82
C ASP A 178 -11.93 -16.40 6.27
N LYS A 179 -12.54 -15.71 7.23
CA LYS A 179 -12.16 -15.79 8.65
C LYS A 179 -12.17 -17.21 9.18
N SER A 180 -13.15 -18.02 8.76
CA SER A 180 -13.30 -19.42 9.16
C SER A 180 -12.21 -20.34 8.62
N LYS A 181 -11.50 -19.92 7.57
CA LYS A 181 -10.48 -20.70 6.86
C LYS A 181 -9.05 -20.19 7.09
N ARG A 182 -8.88 -19.19 7.97
CA ARG A 182 -7.55 -18.64 8.28
C ARG A 182 -6.66 -19.68 8.99
N LYS A 183 -5.35 -19.48 8.94
CA LYS A 183 -4.31 -20.38 9.53
C LYS A 183 -4.23 -21.78 8.91
N GLN A 184 -4.87 -22.01 7.76
CA GLN A 184 -4.85 -23.29 7.02
C GLN A 184 -3.88 -23.24 5.80
N GLY A 185 -2.96 -22.29 5.75
CA GLY A 185 -2.00 -22.16 4.64
C GLY A 185 -2.59 -21.66 3.31
N ILE A 186 -3.80 -21.05 3.34
CA ILE A 186 -4.49 -20.56 2.14
C ILE A 186 -3.79 -19.35 1.55
N ALA A 187 -3.44 -18.34 2.37
CA ALA A 187 -2.75 -17.14 1.88
C ALA A 187 -1.42 -17.45 1.16
N PRO A 188 -0.51 -18.30 1.68
CA PRO A 188 0.65 -18.77 0.96
C PRO A 188 0.36 -19.38 -0.42
N LYS A 189 -0.70 -20.16 -0.55
CA LYS A 189 -1.10 -20.76 -1.84
C LYS A 189 -1.60 -19.70 -2.81
N ILE A 190 -2.38 -18.72 -2.33
CA ILE A 190 -2.85 -17.61 -3.16
C ILE A 190 -1.67 -16.79 -3.65
N ILE A 191 -0.76 -16.37 -2.77
CA ILE A 191 0.41 -15.56 -3.11
C ILE A 191 1.26 -16.27 -4.16
N GLN A 192 1.63 -17.54 -3.92
CA GLN A 192 2.50 -18.29 -4.83
C GLN A 192 1.85 -18.53 -6.20
N THR A 193 0.57 -18.89 -6.23
CA THR A 193 -0.13 -19.17 -7.49
C THR A 193 -0.40 -17.88 -8.26
N HIS A 194 -0.73 -16.80 -7.56
CA HIS A 194 -0.91 -15.48 -8.17
C HIS A 194 0.39 -15.00 -8.82
N GLU A 195 1.50 -15.01 -8.08
CA GLU A 195 2.82 -14.62 -8.58
C GLU A 195 3.24 -15.47 -9.77
N TYR A 196 3.08 -16.81 -9.71
CA TYR A 196 3.36 -17.68 -10.82
C TYR A 196 2.61 -17.26 -12.09
N ASN A 197 1.28 -17.11 -11.99
CA ASN A 197 0.44 -16.77 -13.13
C ASN A 197 0.75 -15.36 -13.66
N GLN A 198 0.86 -14.37 -12.76
CA GLN A 198 1.17 -12.98 -13.10
C GLN A 198 2.47 -12.88 -13.90
N ARG A 199 3.58 -13.50 -13.42
CA ARG A 199 4.88 -13.48 -14.06
C ARG A 199 4.89 -14.21 -15.41
N HIS A 200 4.12 -15.30 -15.55
CA HIS A 200 3.98 -16.01 -16.83
C HIS A 200 3.13 -15.26 -17.85
N MET A 201 2.10 -14.50 -17.39
CA MET A 201 1.27 -13.68 -18.26
C MET A 201 1.90 -12.33 -18.62
N ASN A 202 2.69 -11.74 -17.72
CA ASN A 202 3.43 -10.51 -17.97
C ASN A 202 4.87 -10.60 -17.43
N LYS A 203 5.80 -10.84 -18.33
CA LYS A 203 7.24 -11.01 -18.02
C LYS A 203 7.96 -9.67 -17.77
N ASN A 204 7.36 -8.54 -18.15
CA ASN A 204 7.99 -7.21 -18.10
C ASN A 204 8.05 -6.64 -16.68
N VAL A 205 7.14 -7.05 -15.79
CA VAL A 205 7.09 -6.58 -14.41
C VAL A 205 7.51 -7.72 -13.50
N VAL A 206 8.73 -7.65 -12.96
CA VAL A 206 9.36 -8.76 -12.22
C VAL A 206 9.36 -8.58 -10.70
N VAL A 207 9.05 -7.37 -10.23
CA VAL A 207 9.04 -7.00 -8.82
C VAL A 207 7.60 -6.80 -8.36
N SER A 208 7.29 -7.27 -7.15
CA SER A 208 6.02 -6.93 -6.49
C SER A 208 6.28 -6.12 -5.22
N LEU A 209 5.34 -5.24 -4.88
CA LEU A 209 5.33 -4.38 -3.71
C LEU A 209 4.11 -4.73 -2.87
N PHE A 210 4.23 -4.77 -1.55
CA PHE A 210 3.10 -4.92 -0.65
C PHE A 210 3.26 -4.11 0.63
N LYS A 211 2.14 -3.68 1.19
CA LYS A 211 2.06 -3.01 2.48
C LYS A 211 1.63 -4.01 3.55
N LYS A 212 2.21 -3.91 4.73
CA LYS A 212 1.76 -4.63 5.91
C LYS A 212 1.63 -3.68 7.08
N GLU A 213 0.56 -3.84 7.82
CA GLU A 213 0.27 -3.16 9.07
C GLU A 213 0.46 -4.13 10.24
N ASP A 214 0.69 -3.62 11.44
CA ASP A 214 0.93 -4.33 12.70
C ASP A 214 2.28 -5.05 12.77
N GLU A 215 2.31 -6.38 12.86
CA GLU A 215 3.53 -7.16 13.05
C GLU A 215 4.43 -7.15 11.82
N LEU A 216 5.69 -6.79 12.01
CA LEU A 216 6.72 -6.94 10.99
C LEU A 216 7.05 -8.42 10.77
N THR A 217 7.44 -8.76 9.55
CA THR A 217 7.88 -10.11 9.15
C THR A 217 9.40 -10.24 9.24
N GLY A 218 9.95 -11.44 9.01
CA GLY A 218 11.39 -11.65 8.85
C GLY A 218 11.96 -11.17 7.52
N ILE A 219 11.18 -10.39 6.75
CA ILE A 219 11.59 -9.75 5.49
C ILE A 219 12.07 -8.34 5.81
N MET A 220 13.16 -7.91 5.16
CA MET A 220 13.65 -6.54 5.27
C MET A 220 12.67 -5.56 4.65
N PRO A 221 12.13 -4.60 5.41
CA PRO A 221 11.20 -3.62 4.87
C PRO A 221 11.92 -2.58 4.00
N MET A 222 11.28 -2.17 2.94
CA MET A 222 11.71 -1.05 2.10
C MET A 222 11.58 0.27 2.85
N CYS A 223 10.49 0.45 3.62
CA CYS A 223 10.24 1.65 4.42
C CYS A 223 9.37 1.26 5.62
N ILE A 224 9.70 1.79 6.81
CA ILE A 224 8.94 1.60 8.05
C ILE A 224 8.45 2.96 8.54
N TYR A 225 7.18 3.05 8.89
CA TYR A 225 6.59 4.27 9.44
C TYR A 225 5.43 3.94 10.39
N LYS A 226 4.81 4.97 10.97
CA LYS A 226 3.61 4.83 11.80
C LYS A 226 2.46 5.61 11.17
N THR A 227 1.27 5.08 11.28
CA THR A 227 0.02 5.77 10.94
C THR A 227 -0.62 6.28 12.23
N TYR A 228 -0.96 7.56 12.26
CA TYR A 228 -1.57 8.23 13.40
C TYR A 228 -3.04 8.52 13.10
N GLY A 229 -3.90 8.10 13.99
CA GLY A 229 -5.35 8.30 13.89
C GLY A 229 -5.83 9.34 14.89
N PHE A 230 -6.62 10.32 14.42
CA PHE A 230 -7.17 11.42 15.21
C PHE A 230 -8.67 11.53 14.98
N SER A 231 -9.47 11.67 16.05
CA SER A 231 -10.85 12.12 15.91
C SER A 231 -10.87 13.59 15.47
N VAL A 232 -11.72 13.90 14.49
CA VAL A 232 -11.88 15.29 13.99
C VAL A 232 -12.98 16.05 14.68
N ASP A 233 -13.70 15.47 15.64
CA ASP A 233 -14.85 16.07 16.32
C ASP A 233 -14.53 17.40 17.01
N SER A 234 -13.32 17.53 17.54
CA SER A 234 -12.83 18.75 18.21
C SER A 234 -12.20 19.77 17.26
N TRP A 235 -12.02 19.42 16.00
CA TRP A 235 -11.35 20.30 15.05
C TRP A 235 -12.27 21.43 14.63
N ARG A 236 -11.72 22.65 14.61
CA ARG A 236 -12.45 23.87 14.23
C ARG A 236 -12.07 24.28 12.81
N LYS A 237 -12.98 25.03 12.17
CA LYS A 237 -12.70 25.63 10.87
C LYS A 237 -11.37 26.40 10.93
N PRO A 238 -10.40 26.07 10.07
CA PRO A 238 -9.11 26.75 10.06
C PRO A 238 -9.25 28.20 9.58
N THR A 239 -8.31 29.06 10.01
CA THR A 239 -8.20 30.41 9.49
C THR A 239 -7.78 30.39 8.03
N PRO A 240 -8.27 31.29 7.17
CA PRO A 240 -7.83 31.39 5.78
C PRO A 240 -6.33 31.68 5.68
N LEU A 241 -5.74 31.34 4.55
CA LEU A 241 -4.39 31.81 4.19
C LEU A 241 -4.40 33.32 3.94
N ILE A 242 -3.23 33.93 3.96
CA ILE A 242 -3.06 35.33 3.51
C ILE A 242 -3.43 35.43 2.03
N ALA A 243 -3.87 36.61 1.58
CA ALA A 243 -4.44 36.82 0.24
C ALA A 243 -3.53 36.44 -0.92
N THR A 244 -2.21 36.29 -0.68
CA THR A 244 -1.22 35.89 -1.67
C THR A 244 -1.16 34.38 -1.91
N HIS A 245 -1.90 33.56 -1.13
CA HIS A 245 -1.89 32.11 -1.23
C HIS A 245 -3.32 31.56 -1.21
N SER A 246 -3.55 30.50 -1.97
CA SER A 246 -4.85 29.82 -1.98
C SER A 246 -4.67 28.30 -1.97
N VAL A 247 -5.62 27.63 -1.32
CA VAL A 247 -5.74 26.15 -1.37
C VAL A 247 -6.75 25.81 -2.45
N VAL A 248 -6.32 25.02 -3.44
CA VAL A 248 -7.12 24.63 -4.60
C VAL A 248 -7.13 23.12 -4.73
N GLU A 249 -8.28 22.54 -5.09
CA GLU A 249 -8.41 21.14 -5.39
C GLU A 249 -7.97 20.84 -6.84
N ILE A 250 -7.20 19.77 -7.02
CA ILE A 250 -6.83 19.25 -8.34
C ILE A 250 -7.96 18.39 -8.88
N GLY A 251 -8.51 18.82 -10.00
CA GLY A 251 -9.45 18.04 -10.81
C GLY A 251 -8.79 17.43 -12.03
N THR A 252 -9.61 16.89 -12.92
CA THR A 252 -9.12 16.26 -14.17
C THR A 252 -8.52 17.24 -15.16
N THR A 253 -8.92 18.52 -15.13
CA THR A 253 -8.52 19.55 -16.09
C THR A 253 -7.18 20.20 -15.78
N ASN A 254 -6.80 20.25 -14.51
CA ASN A 254 -5.57 20.90 -14.03
C ASN A 254 -4.50 19.92 -13.50
N MET A 255 -4.64 18.62 -13.84
CA MET A 255 -3.72 17.56 -13.42
C MET A 255 -2.27 17.79 -13.90
N HIS A 256 -2.08 18.44 -15.06
CA HIS A 256 -0.76 18.74 -15.58
C HIS A 256 0.09 19.61 -14.63
N LEU A 257 -0.54 20.57 -13.92
CA LEU A 257 0.15 21.41 -12.94
C LEU A 257 0.74 20.57 -11.79
N LEU A 258 0.01 19.55 -11.35
CA LEU A 258 0.47 18.62 -10.33
C LEU A 258 1.69 17.84 -10.80
N LEU A 259 1.67 17.33 -12.03
CA LEU A 259 2.75 16.51 -12.58
C LEU A 259 4.05 17.28 -12.69
N ASP A 260 3.98 18.53 -13.13
CA ASP A 260 5.15 19.42 -13.22
C ASP A 260 5.73 19.69 -11.82
N PHE A 261 4.87 20.02 -10.85
CA PHE A 261 5.30 20.22 -9.46
C PHE A 261 5.95 18.97 -8.84
N ILE A 262 5.37 17.80 -9.06
CA ILE A 262 5.94 16.52 -8.57
C ILE A 262 7.33 16.34 -9.19
N LYS A 263 7.49 16.52 -10.49
CA LYS A 263 8.76 16.36 -11.20
C LYS A 263 9.84 17.29 -10.68
N GLU A 264 9.51 18.55 -10.42
CA GLU A 264 10.44 19.55 -9.86
C GLU A 264 10.88 19.18 -8.43
N ASN A 265 10.02 18.52 -7.66
CA ASN A 265 10.26 18.20 -6.25
C ASN A 265 10.72 16.75 -6.01
N MET A 266 10.82 15.90 -7.03
CA MET A 266 11.23 14.49 -6.90
C MET A 266 12.58 14.30 -6.20
N ASN A 267 13.52 15.21 -6.40
CA ASN A 267 14.87 15.12 -5.84
C ASN A 267 14.91 15.21 -4.30
N GLN A 268 13.84 15.65 -3.67
CA GLN A 268 13.71 15.66 -2.20
C GLN A 268 13.55 14.26 -1.64
N PHE A 269 13.14 13.28 -2.48
CA PHE A 269 12.85 11.91 -2.05
C PHE A 269 13.89 10.92 -2.61
N ASP A 270 14.34 10.02 -1.74
CA ASP A 270 15.24 8.92 -2.14
C ASP A 270 14.45 7.81 -2.85
N MET A 271 13.18 7.62 -2.43
CA MET A 271 12.24 6.67 -3.03
C MET A 271 10.94 7.38 -3.38
N PHE A 272 10.47 7.12 -4.59
CA PHE A 272 9.22 7.65 -5.10
C PHE A 272 8.41 6.55 -5.80
N ILE A 273 7.16 6.37 -5.42
CA ILE A 273 6.25 5.36 -5.98
C ILE A 273 4.94 6.05 -6.39
N ILE A 274 4.55 5.87 -7.64
CA ILE A 274 3.37 6.52 -8.21
C ILE A 274 2.64 5.59 -9.17
N PRO A 275 1.30 5.63 -9.24
CA PRO A 275 0.56 4.97 -10.30
C PRO A 275 0.68 5.73 -11.63
N GLU A 276 0.25 5.12 -12.70
CA GLU A 276 0.11 5.77 -14.00
C GLU A 276 -0.81 7.00 -13.89
N THR A 277 -0.47 8.08 -14.61
CA THR A 277 -1.24 9.33 -14.59
C THR A 277 -2.72 9.10 -14.89
N ALA A 278 -3.04 8.24 -15.84
CA ALA A 278 -4.43 7.92 -16.19
C ALA A 278 -5.19 7.25 -15.02
N ASN A 279 -4.50 6.47 -14.18
CA ASN A 279 -5.10 5.92 -12.97
C ASN A 279 -5.34 7.02 -11.91
N VAL A 280 -4.39 7.94 -11.72
CA VAL A 280 -4.58 9.09 -10.80
C VAL A 280 -5.80 9.91 -11.21
N VAL A 281 -5.94 10.20 -12.51
CA VAL A 281 -7.10 10.92 -13.06
C VAL A 281 -8.41 10.17 -12.76
N GLU A 282 -8.44 8.85 -12.94
CA GLU A 282 -9.64 8.05 -12.64
C GLU A 282 -9.95 8.03 -11.13
N LEU A 283 -8.94 7.96 -10.27
CA LEU A 283 -9.12 7.99 -8.81
C LEU A 283 -9.65 9.35 -8.31
N VAL A 284 -9.18 10.46 -8.90
CA VAL A 284 -9.70 11.80 -8.62
C VAL A 284 -11.14 11.93 -9.12
N LYS A 285 -11.42 11.52 -10.37
CA LYS A 285 -12.77 11.55 -10.97
C LYS A 285 -13.80 10.75 -10.16
N THR A 286 -13.39 9.64 -9.56
CA THR A 286 -14.25 8.76 -8.77
C THR A 286 -14.29 9.09 -7.28
N GLU A 287 -13.64 10.19 -6.86
CA GLU A 287 -13.56 10.65 -5.47
C GLU A 287 -12.96 9.59 -4.52
N ASN A 288 -12.01 8.80 -5.02
CA ASN A 288 -11.21 7.91 -4.19
C ASN A 288 -10.00 8.62 -3.59
N ILE A 289 -9.45 9.57 -4.36
CA ILE A 289 -8.35 10.44 -3.96
C ILE A 289 -8.77 11.89 -4.15
N PHE A 290 -8.42 12.73 -3.16
CA PHE A 290 -8.57 14.17 -3.19
C PHE A 290 -7.17 14.78 -3.13
N ILE A 291 -6.82 15.61 -4.09
CA ILE A 291 -5.50 16.24 -4.17
C ILE A 291 -5.69 17.73 -4.02
N HIS A 292 -5.06 18.31 -3.01
CA HIS A 292 -5.11 19.75 -2.76
C HIS A 292 -3.71 20.35 -2.85
N ILE A 293 -3.64 21.52 -3.44
CA ILE A 293 -2.39 22.25 -3.65
C ILE A 293 -2.47 23.64 -3.00
N ILE A 294 -1.32 24.17 -2.61
CA ILE A 294 -1.18 25.61 -2.33
C ILE A 294 -0.60 26.26 -3.57
N ILE A 295 -1.29 27.28 -4.06
CA ILE A 295 -0.80 28.15 -5.14
C ILE A 295 -0.37 29.50 -4.54
N SER A 296 0.82 29.94 -4.91
CA SER A 296 1.30 31.29 -4.65
C SER A 296 0.89 32.22 -5.80
N ALA A 297 -0.01 33.17 -5.53
CA ALA A 297 -0.43 34.17 -6.53
C ALA A 297 0.70 35.11 -6.94
N ILE A 298 1.73 35.29 -6.11
CA ILE A 298 2.89 36.14 -6.42
C ILE A 298 3.77 35.47 -7.46
N LYS A 299 3.95 34.14 -7.34
CA LYS A 299 4.85 33.36 -8.20
C LYS A 299 4.13 32.59 -9.30
N ASP A 300 2.80 32.59 -9.28
CA ASP A 300 1.92 31.82 -10.17
C ASP A 300 2.32 30.36 -10.31
N ARG A 301 2.60 29.70 -9.17
CA ARG A 301 2.98 28.29 -9.13
C ARG A 301 2.58 27.57 -7.85
N ILE A 302 2.58 26.24 -7.92
CA ILE A 302 2.32 25.36 -6.78
C ILE A 302 3.55 25.37 -5.85
N ILE A 303 3.30 25.43 -4.53
CA ILE A 303 4.34 25.41 -3.51
C ILE A 303 4.16 24.28 -2.50
N ALA A 304 3.00 23.63 -2.46
CA ALA A 304 2.76 22.42 -1.67
C ALA A 304 1.63 21.59 -2.26
N VAL A 305 1.64 20.29 -1.96
CA VAL A 305 0.56 19.36 -2.32
C VAL A 305 0.26 18.39 -1.18
N TYR A 306 -1.02 18.01 -1.02
CA TYR A 306 -1.52 17.03 -0.05
C TYR A 306 -2.34 15.98 -0.78
N PHE A 307 -2.01 14.70 -0.52
CA PHE A 307 -2.71 13.55 -1.07
C PHE A 307 -3.59 12.94 0.02
N LEU A 308 -4.89 13.04 -0.18
CA LEU A 308 -5.90 12.50 0.72
C LEU A 308 -6.64 11.37 0.01
N LYS A 309 -6.95 10.27 0.71
CA LYS A 309 -7.74 9.17 0.14
C LYS A 309 -8.86 8.75 1.05
N LYS A 310 -9.96 8.37 0.42
CA LYS A 310 -11.09 7.74 1.06
C LYS A 310 -10.71 6.31 1.45
N SER A 311 -10.67 6.01 2.75
CA SER A 311 -10.28 4.67 3.21
C SER A 311 -11.38 3.63 3.08
N ASN A 312 -12.66 4.07 2.97
CA ASN A 312 -13.84 3.22 3.06
C ASN A 312 -13.90 2.37 4.35
N THR A 313 -13.14 2.77 5.35
CA THR A 313 -13.12 2.17 6.69
C THR A 313 -13.89 3.07 7.64
N PHE A 314 -14.75 2.47 8.43
CA PHE A 314 -15.55 3.15 9.44
C PHE A 314 -15.06 2.74 10.83
N ILE A 315 -14.79 3.72 11.68
CA ILE A 315 -14.44 3.56 13.10
C ILE A 315 -15.68 3.90 13.91
N GLU A 316 -15.87 3.26 15.07
CA GLU A 316 -17.04 3.45 15.94
C GLU A 316 -18.38 3.33 15.19
N ARG A 317 -18.43 2.49 14.16
CA ARG A 317 -19.55 2.19 13.26
C ARG A 317 -19.98 3.31 12.31
N ASN A 318 -19.71 4.60 12.59
CA ASN A 318 -20.26 5.71 11.81
C ASN A 318 -19.23 6.72 11.29
N LYS A 319 -18.00 6.72 11.79
CA LYS A 319 -16.99 7.71 11.39
C LYS A 319 -16.14 7.16 10.25
N GLU A 320 -16.38 7.60 9.03
CA GLU A 320 -15.53 7.25 7.90
C GLU A 320 -14.18 7.93 8.02
N VAL A 321 -13.12 7.20 7.69
CA VAL A 321 -11.73 7.67 7.80
C VAL A 321 -11.28 8.31 6.50
N LEU A 322 -10.79 9.56 6.58
CA LEU A 322 -10.02 10.21 5.53
C LEU A 322 -8.53 10.02 5.82
N SER A 323 -7.80 9.42 4.90
CA SER A 323 -6.36 9.17 5.07
C SER A 323 -5.53 10.19 4.32
N CYS A 324 -4.55 10.83 4.99
CA CYS A 324 -3.47 11.57 4.36
C CYS A 324 -2.26 10.63 4.20
N PHE A 325 -2.03 10.17 2.99
CA PHE A 325 -1.03 9.17 2.69
C PHE A 325 0.26 9.74 2.08
N GLY A 326 0.30 11.04 1.79
CA GLY A 326 1.50 11.72 1.35
C GLY A 326 1.32 13.23 1.22
N SER A 327 2.41 13.96 1.29
CA SER A 327 2.44 15.39 1.02
C SER A 327 3.82 15.83 0.54
N ILE A 328 3.87 16.89 -0.24
CA ILE A 328 5.11 17.50 -0.73
C ILE A 328 5.06 18.98 -0.40
N GLN A 329 6.11 19.48 0.21
CA GLN A 329 6.36 20.89 0.47
C GLN A 329 7.56 21.33 -0.39
N SER A 330 7.44 22.41 -1.14
CA SER A 330 8.58 23.01 -1.81
C SER A 330 9.54 23.57 -0.78
N LYS A 331 10.81 23.14 -0.82
CA LYS A 331 11.81 23.47 0.18
C LYS A 331 12.10 24.97 0.29
N ASP A 332 12.13 25.64 -0.85
CA ASP A 332 12.59 27.03 -0.94
C ASP A 332 11.44 28.05 -0.99
N GLU A 333 10.18 27.59 -1.06
CA GLU A 333 9.06 28.46 -1.39
C GLU A 333 7.89 28.39 -0.41
N CYS A 334 7.84 27.38 0.42
CA CYS A 334 6.78 27.17 1.37
C CYS A 334 7.40 26.93 2.75
N ASP A 335 7.12 27.81 3.71
CA ASP A 335 7.51 27.60 5.10
C ASP A 335 6.58 26.58 5.79
N ASP A 336 6.98 26.11 6.96
CA ASP A 336 6.26 25.06 7.68
C ASP A 336 4.89 25.53 8.17
N ASP A 337 4.75 26.78 8.58
CA ASP A 337 3.46 27.32 9.07
C ASP A 337 2.44 27.39 7.93
N LEU A 338 2.85 27.89 6.77
CA LEU A 338 2.01 27.93 5.57
C LEU A 338 1.63 26.53 5.11
N PHE A 339 2.60 25.59 5.11
CA PHE A 339 2.36 24.18 4.77
C PHE A 339 1.35 23.54 5.71
N ILE A 340 1.51 23.70 7.02
CA ILE A 340 0.59 23.14 8.01
C ILE A 340 -0.80 23.79 7.93
N GLN A 341 -0.86 25.11 7.73
CA GLN A 341 -2.13 25.83 7.61
C GLN A 341 -2.88 25.44 6.34
N GLY A 342 -2.17 25.26 5.22
CA GLY A 342 -2.74 24.75 3.96
C GLY A 342 -3.32 23.36 4.11
N PHE A 343 -2.62 22.46 4.80
CA PHE A 343 -3.14 21.12 5.11
C PHE A 343 -4.45 21.19 5.91
N LYS A 344 -4.50 22.01 6.97
CA LYS A 344 -5.70 22.14 7.79
C LYS A 344 -6.90 22.58 6.95
N ILE A 345 -6.70 23.50 6.00
CA ILE A 345 -7.75 23.97 5.10
C ILE A 345 -8.15 22.84 4.12
N ALA A 346 -7.18 22.20 3.48
CA ALA A 346 -7.42 21.11 2.55
C ALA A 346 -8.20 19.96 3.20
N PHE A 347 -7.72 19.51 4.37
CA PHE A 347 -8.37 18.43 5.11
C PHE A 347 -9.78 18.82 5.58
N TRP A 348 -9.94 20.02 6.13
CA TRP A 348 -11.24 20.54 6.57
C TRP A 348 -12.27 20.59 5.44
N ASN A 349 -11.87 21.08 4.26
CA ASN A 349 -12.76 21.18 3.11
C ASN A 349 -13.27 19.79 2.70
N VAL A 350 -12.37 18.81 2.54
CA VAL A 350 -12.76 17.44 2.18
C VAL A 350 -13.57 16.78 3.28
N ALA A 351 -13.13 16.88 4.53
CA ALA A 351 -13.81 16.25 5.66
C ALA A 351 -15.23 16.78 5.85
N ASN A 352 -15.42 18.09 5.73
CA ASN A 352 -16.74 18.71 5.87
C ASN A 352 -17.66 18.41 4.69
N GLN A 353 -17.13 18.44 3.45
CA GLN A 353 -17.91 18.16 2.23
C GLN A 353 -18.40 16.71 2.18
N HIS A 354 -17.56 15.75 2.55
CA HIS A 354 -17.84 14.32 2.47
C HIS A 354 -18.19 13.67 3.80
N LYS A 355 -18.25 14.45 4.89
CA LYS A 355 -18.61 14.01 6.26
C LYS A 355 -17.68 12.95 6.84
N PHE A 356 -16.37 13.10 6.64
CA PHE A 356 -15.40 12.26 7.32
C PHE A 356 -15.28 12.65 8.80
N GLY A 357 -15.31 11.66 9.69
CA GLY A 357 -15.27 11.85 11.14
C GLY A 357 -13.94 11.48 11.80
N PHE A 358 -12.98 10.94 11.02
CA PHE A 358 -11.71 10.51 11.54
C PHE A 358 -10.58 10.76 10.52
N ALA A 359 -9.42 11.19 11.02
CA ALA A 359 -8.22 11.43 10.22
C ALA A 359 -7.19 10.34 10.47
N ALA A 360 -6.68 9.69 9.41
CA ALA A 360 -5.51 8.84 9.49
C ALA A 360 -4.37 9.50 8.71
N ILE A 361 -3.22 9.73 9.36
CA ILE A 361 -2.07 10.40 8.74
C ILE A 361 -0.87 9.44 8.80
N GLU A 362 -0.38 9.04 7.65
CA GLU A 362 0.80 8.20 7.51
C GLU A 362 2.05 9.05 7.69
N ARG A 363 2.97 8.67 8.63
CA ARG A 363 4.22 9.41 8.87
C ARG A 363 5.26 9.07 7.78
N ILE A 364 4.92 9.43 6.55
CA ILE A 364 5.74 9.25 5.35
C ILE A 364 5.81 10.59 4.60
N SER A 365 6.81 10.80 3.76
CA SER A 365 7.05 12.08 3.06
C SER A 365 7.08 13.26 4.04
N HIS A 366 6.53 14.41 3.70
CA HIS A 366 6.50 15.57 4.59
C HIS A 366 5.35 15.56 5.62
N ASN A 367 4.56 14.48 5.69
CA ASN A 367 3.47 14.35 6.67
C ASN A 367 3.94 14.38 8.12
N TRP A 368 5.22 14.09 8.41
CA TRP A 368 5.76 14.16 9.76
C TRP A 368 5.56 15.56 10.39
N LYS A 369 5.71 16.65 9.60
CA LYS A 369 5.47 18.02 10.04
C LYS A 369 4.03 18.25 10.47
N LEU A 370 3.10 17.66 9.72
CA LEU A 370 1.65 17.72 9.99
C LEU A 370 1.33 17.00 11.31
N ILE A 371 1.82 15.78 11.47
CA ILE A 371 1.61 14.96 12.67
C ILE A 371 2.17 15.65 13.91
N ASP A 372 3.42 16.15 13.83
CA ASP A 372 4.09 16.80 14.94
C ASP A 372 3.31 18.05 15.39
N ASN A 373 2.80 18.86 14.46
CA ASN A 373 1.97 20.03 14.80
C ASN A 373 0.60 19.65 15.39
N ILE A 374 -0.09 18.65 14.80
CA ILE A 374 -1.41 18.23 15.32
C ILE A 374 -1.26 17.64 16.73
N SER A 375 -0.20 16.87 16.97
CA SER A 375 0.07 16.22 18.25
C SER A 375 0.35 17.21 19.41
N LEU A 376 0.66 18.48 19.11
CA LEU A 376 0.77 19.52 20.12
C LEU A 376 -0.58 19.85 20.79
N LYS A 377 -1.70 19.60 20.09
CA LYS A 377 -3.04 20.01 20.55
C LYS A 377 -4.01 18.84 20.67
N THR A 378 -3.78 17.75 19.95
CA THR A 378 -4.68 16.60 19.88
C THR A 378 -3.88 15.32 20.03
N THR A 379 -4.22 14.50 21.01
CA THR A 379 -3.58 13.17 21.17
C THR A 379 -4.10 12.20 20.11
N ALA A 380 -3.20 11.45 19.48
CA ALA A 380 -3.60 10.40 18.56
C ALA A 380 -4.30 9.27 19.34
N GLU A 381 -5.48 8.88 18.90
CA GLU A 381 -6.27 7.78 19.49
C GLU A 381 -5.74 6.41 19.04
N ILE A 382 -5.17 6.36 17.83
CA ILE A 382 -4.62 5.15 17.25
C ILE A 382 -3.22 5.46 16.72
N VAL A 383 -2.25 4.59 17.05
CA VAL A 383 -0.92 4.61 16.45
C VAL A 383 -0.60 3.19 16.02
N SER A 384 -0.53 2.95 14.71
CA SER A 384 -0.26 1.63 14.13
C SER A 384 1.05 1.64 13.33
N PRO A 385 1.96 0.67 13.54
CA PRO A 385 3.12 0.50 12.70
C PRO A 385 2.71 0.00 11.32
N SER A 386 3.37 0.52 10.28
CA SER A 386 3.15 0.15 8.89
C SER A 386 4.49 0.03 8.18
N ALA A 387 4.57 -0.87 7.22
CA ALA A 387 5.77 -1.00 6.40
C ALA A 387 5.42 -1.44 4.97
N TYR A 388 6.23 -0.97 4.02
CA TYR A 388 6.24 -1.47 2.65
C TYR A 388 7.38 -2.46 2.46
N PHE A 389 7.14 -3.48 1.66
CA PHE A 389 8.09 -4.55 1.35
C PHE A 389 8.13 -4.81 -0.14
N PHE A 390 9.33 -5.08 -0.65
CA PHE A 390 9.47 -5.63 -1.99
C PHE A 390 9.48 -7.16 -1.97
N TYR A 391 8.94 -7.72 -3.02
CA TYR A 391 9.11 -9.12 -3.40
C TYR A 391 9.92 -9.15 -4.69
N ASN A 392 10.96 -9.98 -4.72
CA ASN A 392 11.93 -10.09 -5.79
C ASN A 392 12.81 -8.86 -6.02
N PHE A 393 13.00 -8.03 -4.98
CA PHE A 393 13.91 -6.89 -5.03
C PHE A 393 14.56 -6.65 -3.66
N ALA A 394 15.87 -6.49 -3.64
CA ALA A 394 16.63 -6.16 -2.42
C ALA A 394 17.26 -4.78 -2.53
N CYS A 395 16.94 -3.92 -1.59
CA CYS A 395 17.47 -2.57 -1.44
C CYS A 395 17.61 -2.24 0.04
N PRO A 396 18.38 -1.21 0.42
CA PRO A 396 18.40 -0.69 1.78
C PRO A 396 17.02 -0.19 2.22
N THR A 397 16.80 -0.14 3.53
CA THR A 397 15.59 0.50 4.08
C THR A 397 15.71 2.02 3.95
N PHE A 398 14.71 2.65 3.36
CA PHE A 398 14.66 4.10 3.15
C PHE A 398 14.05 4.83 4.34
N ASN A 399 14.51 6.08 4.54
CA ASN A 399 13.90 6.98 5.52
C ASN A 399 12.47 7.35 5.08
N PRO A 400 11.44 7.16 5.91
CA PRO A 400 10.07 7.49 5.57
C PRO A 400 9.87 8.98 5.22
N GLU A 401 10.62 9.90 5.83
CA GLU A 401 10.56 11.33 5.52
C GLU A 401 11.07 11.66 4.12
N ARG A 402 11.90 10.78 3.56
CA ARG A 402 12.45 10.87 2.19
C ARG A 402 11.85 9.83 1.24
N THR A 403 10.69 9.29 1.60
CA THR A 403 9.94 8.32 0.80
C THR A 403 8.56 8.89 0.51
N LEU A 404 8.13 8.87 -0.76
CA LEU A 404 6.77 9.23 -1.15
C LEU A 404 6.13 8.05 -1.86
N VAL A 405 4.97 7.63 -1.38
CA VAL A 405 4.16 6.57 -1.98
C VAL A 405 2.78 7.11 -2.26
N ILE A 406 2.42 7.15 -3.53
CA ILE A 406 1.08 7.48 -4.03
C ILE A 406 0.48 6.16 -4.50
N ASP A 407 -0.38 5.53 -3.64
CA ASP A 407 -0.97 4.22 -3.88
C ASP A 407 -2.51 4.23 -3.91
#